data_4dad4f4ef4066e6413608c1140607565
#
_entry.id   4dad4f4ef4066e6413608c1140607565
#
_cell.length_a   1.000
_cell.length_b   1.000
_cell.length_c   1.000
_cell.angle_alpha   90.00
_cell.angle_beta   90.00
_cell.angle_gamma   90.00
#
_symmetry.space_group_name_H-M   'P 1'
#
loop_
_entity.id
_entity.type
_entity.pdbx_description
1 polymer ?
#
loop_
_entity_poly.entity_id
_entity_poly.type
_entity_poly.pdbx_seq_one_letter_code
_entity_poly.pdbx_strand_id
1 'polypeptide(L)'
;MSVHDVLADTLADSLNKKFKDTKVAYFLDGSDSTPTDIKEFVSTGSSMLDLAISNRPNGGIAVGRITEINGLESSGKSLLGAHILAETQKKGGIAVYIDTETSVSQEFLEVIGVDFSKMLYLHLETVEDIFEAIDEIVTK
;
A
#
# COMPACT_ATOMS: atom_id res chain seq x y z
N MET A 1 -27.34 22.16 -18.20
CA MET A 1 -26.62 22.50 -16.96
C MET A 1 -27.60 23.23 -16.06
N SER A 2 -27.84 22.70 -14.88
CA SER A 2 -28.72 23.37 -13.90
C SER A 2 -27.95 24.48 -13.18
N VAL A 3 -28.66 25.40 -12.54
CA VAL A 3 -28.02 26.46 -11.73
C VAL A 3 -27.19 25.88 -10.60
N HIS A 4 -27.58 24.69 -10.11
CA HIS A 4 -26.84 23.96 -9.07
C HIS A 4 -25.50 23.40 -9.57
N ASP A 5 -25.42 22.95 -10.84
CA ASP A 5 -24.19 22.44 -11.45
C ASP A 5 -23.17 23.58 -11.57
N VAL A 6 -23.58 24.75 -12.03
CA VAL A 6 -22.72 25.95 -12.17
C VAL A 6 -22.18 26.43 -10.82
N LEU A 7 -23.01 26.35 -9.76
CA LEU A 7 -22.60 26.74 -8.42
C LEU A 7 -21.57 25.77 -7.84
N ALA A 8 -21.78 24.47 -8.03
CA ALA A 8 -20.85 23.43 -7.57
C ALA A 8 -19.49 23.54 -8.24
N ASP A 9 -19.47 23.74 -9.58
CA ASP A 9 -18.23 23.95 -10.34
C ASP A 9 -17.47 25.19 -9.86
N THR A 10 -18.19 26.31 -9.68
CA THR A 10 -17.58 27.57 -9.21
C THR A 10 -16.98 27.43 -7.81
N LEU A 11 -17.65 26.69 -6.92
CA LEU A 11 -17.17 26.43 -5.56
C LEU A 11 -15.95 25.52 -5.56
N ALA A 12 -15.96 24.43 -6.34
CA ALA A 12 -14.83 23.52 -6.49
C ALA A 12 -13.60 24.24 -7.02
N ASP A 13 -13.77 25.07 -8.06
CA ASP A 13 -12.68 25.88 -8.62
C ASP A 13 -12.12 26.89 -7.61
N SER A 14 -12.98 27.54 -6.83
CA SER A 14 -12.57 28.50 -5.80
C SER A 14 -11.75 27.82 -4.71
N LEU A 15 -12.19 26.63 -4.25
CA LEU A 15 -11.47 25.85 -3.25
C LEU A 15 -10.12 25.37 -3.78
N ASN A 16 -10.07 24.81 -4.98
CA ASN A 16 -8.84 24.34 -5.59
C ASN A 16 -7.84 25.47 -5.87
N LYS A 17 -8.31 26.67 -6.19
CA LYS A 17 -7.45 27.88 -6.30
C LYS A 17 -6.89 28.34 -4.97
N LYS A 18 -7.66 28.18 -3.89
CA LYS A 18 -7.22 28.58 -2.55
C LYS A 18 -6.10 27.70 -2.02
N PHE A 19 -6.12 26.41 -2.37
CA PHE A 19 -5.14 25.40 -1.95
C PHE A 19 -4.23 25.01 -3.12
N LYS A 20 -3.41 25.97 -3.59
CA LYS A 20 -2.64 25.93 -4.84
C LYS A 20 -1.80 24.69 -5.09
N ASP A 21 -1.35 24.01 -4.03
CA ASP A 21 -0.41 22.89 -4.11
C ASP A 21 -1.11 21.51 -4.09
N THR A 22 -2.43 21.50 -3.85
CA THR A 22 -3.16 20.22 -3.73
C THR A 22 -4.60 20.41 -4.20
N LYS A 23 -5.07 19.55 -5.12
CA LYS A 23 -6.50 19.50 -5.45
C LYS A 23 -7.27 18.98 -4.23
N VAL A 24 -8.19 19.77 -3.69
CA VAL A 24 -8.95 19.45 -2.46
C VAL A 24 -10.44 19.19 -2.71
N ALA A 25 -10.99 19.71 -3.82
CA ALA A 25 -12.39 19.53 -4.19
C ALA A 25 -12.51 18.61 -5.42
N TYR A 26 -13.33 17.57 -5.31
CA TYR A 26 -13.56 16.52 -6.30
C TYR A 26 -15.05 16.27 -6.47
N PHE A 27 -15.47 15.95 -7.70
CA PHE A 27 -16.80 15.40 -7.96
C PHE A 27 -16.77 13.89 -7.82
N LEU A 28 -17.76 13.32 -7.12
CA LEU A 28 -17.85 11.87 -6.88
C LEU A 28 -18.73 11.14 -7.90
N ASP A 29 -19.02 11.78 -9.02
CA ASP A 29 -19.79 11.23 -10.13
C ASP A 29 -18.95 10.37 -11.11
N GLY A 30 -17.66 10.20 -10.81
CA GLY A 30 -16.69 9.48 -11.63
C GLY A 30 -15.96 10.35 -12.66
N SER A 31 -16.25 11.64 -12.74
CA SER A 31 -15.54 12.57 -13.63
C SER A 31 -14.13 12.90 -13.14
N ASP A 32 -13.92 12.87 -11.83
CA ASP A 32 -12.65 13.12 -11.15
C ASP A 32 -12.07 11.85 -10.53
N SER A 33 -10.74 11.67 -10.64
CA SER A 33 -10.01 10.67 -9.86
C SER A 33 -9.76 11.21 -8.46
N THR A 34 -10.31 10.58 -7.44
CA THR A 34 -10.13 10.99 -6.06
C THR A 34 -8.89 10.37 -5.43
N PRO A 35 -8.30 10.97 -4.37
CA PRO A 35 -7.20 10.37 -3.61
C PRO A 35 -7.56 9.03 -2.95
N THR A 36 -8.86 8.73 -2.84
CA THR A 36 -9.38 7.47 -2.28
C THR A 36 -9.47 6.36 -3.32
N ASP A 37 -9.33 6.67 -4.61
CA ASP A 37 -9.38 5.68 -5.67
C ASP A 37 -8.15 4.79 -5.66
N ILE A 38 -8.37 3.52 -5.34
CA ILE A 38 -7.32 2.52 -5.35
C ILE A 38 -7.25 1.93 -6.76
N LYS A 39 -6.13 2.18 -7.44
CA LYS A 39 -5.93 1.77 -8.85
C LYS A 39 -5.15 0.48 -8.98
N GLU A 40 -4.33 0.16 -7.99
CA GLU A 40 -3.41 -0.96 -8.04
C GLU A 40 -3.42 -1.77 -6.74
N PHE A 41 -3.20 -3.08 -6.89
CA PHE A 41 -3.19 -4.02 -5.77
C PHE A 41 -1.99 -4.97 -5.90
N VAL A 42 -1.49 -5.43 -4.76
CA VAL A 42 -0.53 -6.53 -4.68
C VAL A 42 -1.26 -7.76 -4.15
N SER A 43 -1.10 -8.89 -4.82
CA SER A 43 -1.67 -10.16 -4.38
C SER A 43 -1.09 -10.61 -3.04
N THR A 44 -1.87 -11.30 -2.26
CA THR A 44 -1.43 -12.03 -1.05
C THR A 44 -0.85 -13.41 -1.36
N GLY A 45 -0.82 -13.80 -2.65
CA GLY A 45 -0.51 -15.17 -3.08
C GLY A 45 -1.71 -16.12 -3.04
N SER A 46 -2.87 -15.66 -2.58
CA SER A 46 -4.12 -16.43 -2.52
C SER A 46 -5.26 -15.66 -3.17
N SER A 47 -5.75 -16.14 -4.30
CA SER A 47 -6.86 -15.50 -5.03
C SER A 47 -8.14 -15.36 -4.20
N MET A 48 -8.41 -16.30 -3.29
CA MET A 48 -9.56 -16.21 -2.39
C MET A 48 -9.39 -15.11 -1.36
N LEU A 49 -8.19 -14.97 -0.80
CA LEU A 49 -7.89 -13.91 0.16
C LEU A 49 -7.89 -12.54 -0.53
N ASP A 50 -7.32 -12.46 -1.71
CA ASP A 50 -7.31 -11.24 -2.53
C ASP A 50 -8.72 -10.74 -2.81
N LEU A 51 -9.62 -11.66 -3.20
CA LEU A 51 -11.03 -11.35 -3.43
C LEU A 51 -11.72 -10.92 -2.12
N ALA A 52 -11.45 -11.60 -1.01
CA ALA A 52 -12.05 -11.30 0.28
C ALA A 52 -11.64 -9.91 0.81
N ILE A 53 -10.38 -9.49 0.58
CA ILE A 53 -9.85 -8.20 1.02
C ILE A 53 -10.38 -7.06 0.15
N SER A 54 -10.29 -7.20 -1.16
CA SER A 54 -10.49 -6.09 -2.11
C SER A 54 -11.85 -6.12 -2.83
N ASN A 55 -12.58 -7.22 -2.74
CA ASN A 55 -13.79 -7.50 -3.52
C ASN A 55 -13.56 -7.33 -5.05
N ARG A 56 -12.35 -7.66 -5.52
CA ARG A 56 -11.96 -7.53 -6.93
C ARG A 56 -11.25 -8.80 -7.42
N PRO A 57 -11.55 -9.29 -8.63
CA PRO A 57 -10.69 -10.25 -9.30
C PRO A 57 -9.27 -9.67 -9.46
N ASN A 58 -8.24 -10.43 -9.15
CA ASN A 58 -6.84 -9.97 -9.14
C ASN A 58 -6.59 -8.75 -8.22
N GLY A 59 -7.31 -8.69 -7.11
CA GLY A 59 -7.17 -7.67 -6.08
C GLY A 59 -6.01 -7.94 -5.11
N GLY A 60 -6.30 -7.86 -3.81
CA GLY A 60 -5.34 -8.06 -2.72
C GLY A 60 -5.11 -6.80 -1.90
N ILE A 61 -3.86 -6.53 -1.55
CA ILE A 61 -3.45 -5.38 -0.74
C ILE A 61 -3.37 -4.12 -1.61
N ALA A 62 -3.98 -3.04 -1.16
CA ALA A 62 -4.03 -1.78 -1.88
C ALA A 62 -2.66 -1.08 -1.91
N VAL A 63 -2.17 -0.74 -3.10
CA VAL A 63 -0.95 0.06 -3.26
C VAL A 63 -1.19 1.51 -2.82
N GLY A 64 -0.17 2.12 -2.20
CA GLY A 64 -0.25 3.49 -1.69
C GLY A 64 -1.11 3.61 -0.42
N ARG A 65 -1.29 2.53 0.32
CA ARG A 65 -2.00 2.50 1.62
C ARG A 65 -1.17 1.77 2.66
N ILE A 66 -1.41 2.11 3.92
CA ILE A 66 -0.91 1.35 5.06
C ILE A 66 -1.92 0.25 5.36
N THR A 67 -1.44 -0.99 5.40
CA THR A 67 -2.25 -2.15 5.75
C THR A 67 -1.72 -2.76 7.03
N GLU A 68 -2.58 -2.91 8.02
CA GLU A 68 -2.26 -3.57 9.29
C GLU A 68 -2.75 -5.01 9.26
N ILE A 69 -1.90 -5.95 9.70
CA ILE A 69 -2.22 -7.37 9.81
C ILE A 69 -2.16 -7.77 11.28
N ASN A 70 -3.32 -8.02 11.88
CA ASN A 70 -3.48 -8.41 13.27
C ASN A 70 -3.81 -9.90 13.41
N GLY A 71 -3.34 -10.51 14.49
CA GLY A 71 -3.64 -11.89 14.81
C GLY A 71 -2.85 -12.38 16.02
N LEU A 72 -3.25 -13.53 16.55
CA LEU A 72 -2.55 -14.18 17.64
C LEU A 72 -1.12 -14.57 17.22
N GLU A 73 -0.30 -14.85 18.21
CA GLU A 73 1.01 -15.43 17.96
C GLU A 73 0.90 -16.71 17.12
N SER A 74 1.85 -16.95 16.23
CA SER A 74 1.87 -18.10 15.32
C SER A 74 0.66 -18.23 14.37
N SER A 75 -0.11 -17.17 14.17
CA SER A 75 -1.28 -17.17 13.25
C SER A 75 -0.94 -16.99 11.77
N GLY A 76 0.35 -16.88 11.41
CA GLY A 76 0.79 -16.75 10.03
C GLY A 76 0.94 -15.30 9.52
N LYS A 77 0.97 -14.29 10.40
CA LYS A 77 1.15 -12.88 10.00
C LYS A 77 2.42 -12.67 9.15
N SER A 78 3.56 -13.16 9.65
CA SER A 78 4.85 -13.06 8.95
C SER A 78 4.86 -13.88 7.65
N LEU A 79 4.17 -15.03 7.62
CA LEU A 79 3.99 -15.83 6.42
C LEU A 79 3.23 -15.03 5.33
N LEU A 80 2.14 -14.39 5.71
CA LEU A 80 1.36 -13.55 4.80
C LEU A 80 2.20 -12.35 4.31
N GLY A 81 2.95 -11.70 5.21
CA GLY A 81 3.88 -10.64 4.85
C GLY A 81 4.93 -11.10 3.82
N ALA A 82 5.53 -12.26 4.03
CA ALA A 82 6.51 -12.83 3.10
C ALA A 82 5.91 -13.15 1.71
N HIS A 83 4.68 -13.65 1.64
CA HIS A 83 3.98 -13.83 0.37
C HIS A 83 3.74 -12.51 -0.36
N ILE A 84 3.32 -11.46 0.36
CA ILE A 84 3.11 -10.12 -0.22
C ILE A 84 4.43 -9.56 -0.79
N LEU A 85 5.57 -9.76 -0.10
CA LEU A 85 6.89 -9.38 -0.61
C LEU A 85 7.22 -10.11 -1.92
N ALA A 86 7.04 -11.43 -1.95
CA ALA A 86 7.30 -12.22 -3.15
C ALA A 86 6.40 -11.80 -4.33
N GLU A 87 5.12 -11.53 -4.09
CA GLU A 87 4.18 -11.05 -5.11
C GLU A 87 4.53 -9.63 -5.58
N THR A 88 5.03 -8.76 -4.69
CA THR A 88 5.53 -7.43 -5.05
C THR A 88 6.72 -7.54 -6.01
N GLN A 89 7.65 -8.44 -5.74
CA GLN A 89 8.82 -8.67 -6.60
C GLN A 89 8.44 -9.25 -7.98
N LYS A 90 7.42 -10.11 -8.05
CA LYS A 90 6.87 -10.62 -9.33
C LYS A 90 6.30 -9.50 -10.19
N LYS A 91 5.82 -8.43 -9.59
CA LYS A 91 5.37 -7.21 -10.28
C LYS A 91 6.50 -6.26 -10.67
N GLY A 92 7.75 -6.60 -10.35
CA GLY A 92 8.93 -5.77 -10.64
C GLY A 92 9.25 -4.76 -9.53
N GLY A 93 8.57 -4.83 -8.38
CA GLY A 93 8.86 -4.00 -7.22
C GLY A 93 10.06 -4.49 -6.42
N ILE A 94 10.60 -3.60 -5.57
CA ILE A 94 11.63 -3.92 -4.58
C ILE A 94 10.92 -4.23 -3.26
N ALA A 95 11.30 -5.35 -2.62
CA ALA A 95 10.82 -5.70 -1.28
C ALA A 95 11.71 -5.04 -0.22
N VAL A 96 11.10 -4.36 0.74
CA VAL A 96 11.79 -3.87 1.93
C VAL A 96 11.19 -4.57 3.15
N TYR A 97 12.03 -5.20 3.94
CA TYR A 97 11.64 -5.87 5.18
C TYR A 97 12.37 -5.27 6.37
N ILE A 98 11.61 -4.69 7.27
CA ILE A 98 12.13 -4.14 8.53
C ILE A 98 11.78 -5.13 9.63
N ASP A 99 12.78 -5.78 10.21
CA ASP A 99 12.61 -6.81 11.26
C ASP A 99 13.11 -6.28 12.60
N THR A 100 12.20 -6.13 13.53
CA THR A 100 12.49 -5.68 14.90
C THR A 100 12.64 -6.82 15.89
N GLU A 101 12.17 -8.03 15.53
CA GLU A 101 12.14 -9.20 16.39
C GLU A 101 13.22 -10.23 16.05
N THR A 102 13.90 -10.07 14.92
CA THR A 102 14.87 -11.06 14.37
C THR A 102 14.22 -12.46 14.23
N SER A 103 12.95 -12.48 13.89
CA SER A 103 12.13 -13.70 13.92
C SER A 103 12.06 -14.44 12.59
N VAL A 104 12.48 -13.82 11.49
CA VAL A 104 12.36 -14.38 10.14
C VAL A 104 13.70 -14.89 9.63
N SER A 105 13.77 -16.19 9.32
CA SER A 105 14.96 -16.80 8.73
C SER A 105 15.01 -16.60 7.22
N GLN A 106 16.23 -16.52 6.68
CA GLN A 106 16.46 -16.45 5.24
C GLN A 106 15.87 -17.66 4.51
N GLU A 107 16.06 -18.87 5.05
CA GLU A 107 15.53 -20.11 4.50
C GLU A 107 13.99 -20.07 4.38
N PHE A 108 13.30 -19.51 5.36
CA PHE A 108 11.85 -19.34 5.32
C PHE A 108 11.40 -18.44 4.17
N LEU A 109 12.06 -17.30 3.95
CA LEU A 109 11.74 -16.38 2.86
C LEU A 109 12.04 -17.00 1.49
N GLU A 110 13.16 -17.75 1.37
CA GLU A 110 13.55 -18.43 0.15
C GLU A 110 12.52 -19.47 -0.31
N VAL A 111 12.02 -20.29 0.62
CA VAL A 111 10.98 -21.29 0.34
C VAL A 111 9.69 -20.66 -0.16
N ILE A 112 9.35 -19.46 0.30
CA ILE A 112 8.17 -18.70 -0.16
C ILE A 112 8.40 -18.11 -1.56
N GLY A 113 9.65 -17.97 -1.98
CA GLY A 113 10.03 -17.46 -3.30
C GLY A 113 10.40 -15.98 -3.31
N VAL A 114 10.86 -15.45 -2.17
CA VAL A 114 11.44 -14.10 -2.11
C VAL A 114 12.81 -14.08 -2.77
N ASP A 115 13.01 -13.18 -3.71
CA ASP A 115 14.28 -12.95 -4.39
C ASP A 115 15.13 -11.95 -3.59
N PHE A 116 16.20 -12.44 -2.96
CA PHE A 116 17.09 -11.61 -2.12
C PHE A 116 17.88 -10.57 -2.92
N SER A 117 18.05 -10.74 -4.22
CA SER A 117 18.69 -9.73 -5.06
C SER A 117 17.85 -8.46 -5.23
N LYS A 118 16.55 -8.56 -4.92
CA LYS A 118 15.55 -7.49 -5.00
C LYS A 118 14.92 -7.19 -3.64
N MET A 119 15.63 -7.52 -2.56
CA MET A 119 15.16 -7.32 -1.20
C MET A 119 16.15 -6.47 -0.42
N LEU A 120 15.64 -5.45 0.24
CA LEU A 120 16.37 -4.70 1.26
C LEU A 120 15.90 -5.19 2.64
N TYR A 121 16.83 -5.73 3.42
CA TYR A 121 16.56 -6.14 4.80
C TYR A 121 17.18 -5.14 5.77
N LEU A 122 16.37 -4.61 6.68
CA LEU A 122 16.78 -3.67 7.70
C LEU A 122 16.50 -4.25 9.08
N HIS A 123 17.51 -4.25 9.94
CA HIS A 123 17.37 -4.57 11.35
C HIS A 123 17.48 -3.27 12.15
N LEU A 124 16.36 -2.80 12.69
CA LEU A 124 16.26 -1.55 13.44
C LEU A 124 15.55 -1.83 14.77
N GLU A 125 16.06 -1.24 15.85
CA GLU A 125 15.57 -1.51 17.20
C GLU A 125 14.66 -0.41 17.74
N THR A 126 14.82 0.84 17.27
CA THR A 126 14.06 1.98 17.78
C THR A 126 12.94 2.37 16.81
N VAL A 127 11.84 2.85 17.35
CA VAL A 127 10.69 3.30 16.57
C VAL A 127 11.06 4.52 15.72
N GLU A 128 11.91 5.39 16.26
CA GLU A 128 12.40 6.59 15.59
C GLU A 128 13.18 6.24 14.34
N ASP A 129 14.13 5.31 14.43
CA ASP A 129 14.96 4.85 13.30
C ASP A 129 14.10 4.17 12.21
N ILE A 130 13.07 3.42 12.64
CA ILE A 130 12.13 2.77 11.72
C ILE A 130 11.36 3.81 10.90
N PHE A 131 10.80 4.84 11.55
CA PHE A 131 10.06 5.87 10.85
C PHE A 131 10.95 6.72 9.95
N GLU A 132 12.20 7.02 10.38
CA GLU A 132 13.17 7.73 9.54
C GLU A 132 13.52 6.92 8.29
N ALA A 133 13.76 5.61 8.44
CA ALA A 133 14.02 4.72 7.31
C ALA A 133 12.83 4.64 6.35
N ILE A 134 11.60 4.53 6.86
CA ILE A 134 10.38 4.51 6.04
C ILE A 134 10.24 5.83 5.26
N ASP A 135 10.43 6.97 5.92
CA ASP A 135 10.33 8.28 5.27
C ASP A 135 11.35 8.41 4.13
N GLU A 136 12.60 7.98 4.35
CA GLU A 136 13.63 8.00 3.31
C GLU A 136 13.30 7.08 2.13
N ILE A 137 12.72 5.89 2.38
CA ILE A 137 12.36 4.92 1.33
C ILE A 137 11.18 5.44 0.48
N VAL A 138 10.19 6.09 1.12
CA VAL A 138 8.98 6.52 0.43
C VAL A 138 9.19 7.83 -0.34
N THR A 139 10.16 8.65 0.06
CA THR A 139 10.41 9.97 -0.55
C THR A 139 11.41 9.94 -1.70
N LYS A 140 12.15 8.84 -1.91
CA LYS A 140 13.11 8.65 -3.02
C LYS A 140 12.50 7.85 -4.16
#